data_351a350f620fbea69742ee344fe1a727
#
_entry.id   351a350f620fbea69742ee344fe1a727
#
_cell.length_a   1.000
_cell.length_b   1.000
_cell.length_c   1.000
_cell.angle_alpha   90.00
_cell.angle_beta   90.00
_cell.angle_gamma   90.00
#
_symmetry.space_group_name_H-M   'P 1'
#
loop_
_entity.id
_entity.type
_entity.pdbx_description
1 polymer ?
#
loop_
_entity_poly.entity_id
_entity_poly.type
_entity_poly.pdbx_seq_one_letter_code
_entity_poly.pdbx_strand_id
1 'polypeptide(L)'
;MADIAGKLPGRGAWVTADIEIVRKAVTGGKLARHLSKDAGRTQVNAEFLFENLAFQVSRQLAASLSMLRRAGRLVLGRMTIEQNPHPAGLLVADDASQRETASLISRLQPDWIEYGLPAQMLGRVASRVSLAYASVIRDAAAPEDVMTDRLVADIAYWRAFGTAQPDKIGPEEGCHAD
;
A
#
# COMPACT_ATOMS: atom_id res chain seq x y z
N MET A 1 3.53 -7.61 17.23
CA MET A 1 3.30 -7.90 15.81
C MET A 1 2.12 -7.06 15.34
N ALA A 2 2.19 -6.42 14.18
CA ALA A 2 1.07 -5.69 13.62
C ALA A 2 0.06 -6.67 13.00
N ASP A 3 -1.23 -6.35 13.08
CA ASP A 3 -2.32 -7.15 12.51
C ASP A 3 -3.26 -6.26 11.70
N ILE A 4 -2.91 -6.03 10.44
CA ILE A 4 -3.70 -5.20 9.53
C ILE A 4 -5.05 -5.86 9.20
N ALA A 5 -5.08 -7.19 9.19
CA ALA A 5 -6.26 -7.96 8.81
C ALA A 5 -7.21 -8.25 9.99
N GLY A 6 -6.82 -7.92 11.23
CA GLY A 6 -7.61 -8.19 12.42
C GLY A 6 -7.87 -9.68 12.70
N LYS A 7 -6.92 -10.55 12.34
CA LYS A 7 -7.09 -12.02 12.38
C LYS A 7 -6.28 -12.71 13.48
N LEU A 8 -5.37 -12.00 14.14
CA LEU A 8 -4.56 -12.60 15.20
C LEU A 8 -5.41 -12.80 16.46
N PRO A 9 -5.29 -13.95 17.10
CA PRO A 9 -5.98 -14.23 18.36
C PRO A 9 -5.35 -13.42 19.50
N GLY A 10 -6.17 -13.11 20.51
CA GLY A 10 -5.71 -12.45 21.73
C GLY A 10 -6.13 -10.99 21.83
N ARG A 11 -5.73 -10.36 22.95
CA ARG A 11 -5.96 -8.92 23.17
C ARG A 11 -4.92 -8.11 22.42
N GLY A 12 -5.34 -7.01 21.80
CA GLY A 12 -4.50 -6.09 21.08
C GLY A 12 -4.87 -4.63 21.36
N ALA A 13 -4.04 -3.72 20.88
CA ALA A 13 -4.31 -2.29 20.85
C ALA A 13 -4.69 -1.90 19.41
N TRP A 14 -5.80 -1.18 19.27
CA TRP A 14 -6.19 -0.59 18.00
C TRP A 14 -5.57 0.80 17.87
N VAL A 15 -4.93 1.05 16.75
CA VAL A 15 -4.33 2.35 16.43
C VAL A 15 -4.86 2.78 15.07
N THR A 16 -5.21 4.05 14.93
CA THR A 16 -5.60 4.63 13.64
C THR A 16 -4.50 4.39 12.62
N ALA A 17 -4.87 3.99 11.39
CA ALA A 17 -3.96 3.67 10.30
C ALA A 17 -3.36 4.95 9.68
N ASP A 18 -2.66 5.73 10.50
CA ASP A 18 -1.91 6.93 10.16
C ASP A 18 -0.49 6.77 10.66
N ILE A 19 0.50 7.01 9.79
CA ILE A 19 1.92 6.78 10.09
C ILE A 19 2.40 7.61 11.29
N GLU A 20 1.95 8.87 11.38
CA GLU A 20 2.36 9.77 12.46
C GLU A 20 1.72 9.40 13.79
N ILE A 21 0.45 8.95 13.77
CA ILE A 21 -0.24 8.46 14.96
C ILE A 21 0.43 7.17 15.46
N VAL A 22 0.75 6.24 14.56
CA VAL A 22 1.45 5.00 14.90
C VAL A 22 2.84 5.32 15.47
N ARG A 23 3.59 6.23 14.82
CA ARG A 23 4.90 6.66 15.28
C ARG A 23 4.83 7.25 16.71
N LYS A 24 3.93 8.21 16.96
CA LYS A 24 3.72 8.81 18.29
C LYS A 24 3.30 7.78 19.34
N ALA A 25 2.47 6.80 18.96
CA ALA A 25 2.04 5.75 19.89
C ALA A 25 3.21 4.84 20.32
N VAL A 26 4.13 4.56 19.39
CA VAL A 26 5.32 3.73 19.63
C VAL A 26 6.38 4.51 20.41
N THR A 27 6.83 5.67 19.90
CA THR A 27 7.91 6.47 20.51
C THR A 27 7.50 7.04 21.86
N GLY A 28 6.26 7.47 22.03
CA GLY A 28 5.72 7.96 23.29
C GLY A 28 5.43 6.88 24.34
N GLY A 29 5.75 5.63 24.07
CA GLY A 29 5.56 4.51 24.98
C GLY A 29 4.09 4.19 25.33
N LYS A 30 3.13 4.85 24.69
CA LYS A 30 1.70 4.63 24.94
C LYS A 30 1.28 3.21 24.56
N LEU A 31 1.76 2.72 23.40
CA LEU A 31 1.49 1.37 22.93
C LEU A 31 2.10 0.32 23.86
N ALA A 32 3.37 0.47 24.24
CA ALA A 32 4.05 -0.41 25.19
C ALA A 32 3.33 -0.45 26.54
N ARG A 33 2.92 0.71 27.07
CA ARG A 33 2.19 0.82 28.33
C ARG A 33 0.82 0.15 28.28
N HIS A 34 0.10 0.27 27.18
CA HIS A 34 -1.19 -0.36 26.99
C HIS A 34 -1.07 -1.89 26.95
N LEU A 35 -0.10 -2.40 26.19
CA LEU A 35 0.18 -3.84 26.07
C LEU A 35 0.78 -4.44 27.35
N SER A 36 1.56 -3.65 28.13
CA SER A 36 2.21 -4.14 29.36
C SER A 36 1.26 -4.38 30.54
N LYS A 37 0.05 -3.82 30.50
CA LYS A 37 -0.96 -4.07 31.55
C LYS A 37 -1.36 -5.56 31.65
N ASP A 38 -1.24 -6.29 30.56
CA ASP A 38 -1.67 -7.69 30.46
C ASP A 38 -0.49 -8.68 30.29
N ALA A 39 0.71 -8.24 29.91
CA ALA A 39 1.82 -9.11 29.49
C ALA A 39 3.18 -8.83 30.17
N GLY A 40 3.20 -8.04 31.25
CA GLY A 40 4.47 -7.64 31.88
C GLY A 40 5.19 -6.53 31.07
N ARG A 41 6.51 -6.36 31.27
CA ARG A 41 7.30 -5.36 30.54
C ARG A 41 7.40 -5.72 29.05
N THR A 42 6.50 -5.19 28.22
CA THR A 42 6.58 -5.33 26.78
C THR A 42 7.36 -4.14 26.21
N GLN A 43 8.48 -4.43 25.54
CA GLN A 43 9.17 -3.45 24.71
C GLN A 43 8.64 -3.57 23.29
N VAL A 44 8.17 -2.47 22.72
CA VAL A 44 7.81 -2.38 21.31
C VAL A 44 9.03 -1.87 20.55
N ASN A 45 9.66 -2.75 19.78
CA ASN A 45 10.69 -2.36 18.84
C ASN A 45 10.02 -1.64 17.65
N ALA A 46 10.28 -0.33 17.53
CA ALA A 46 9.67 0.52 16.50
C ALA A 46 10.09 0.09 15.10
N GLU A 47 11.38 -0.16 14.90
CA GLU A 47 11.94 -0.58 13.60
C GLU A 47 11.26 -1.86 13.11
N PHE A 48 11.28 -2.91 13.93
CA PHE A 48 10.62 -4.17 13.64
C PHE A 48 9.12 -4.01 13.36
N LEU A 49 8.43 -3.13 14.07
CA LEU A 49 7.02 -2.86 13.84
C LEU A 49 6.78 -2.24 12.47
N PHE A 50 7.57 -1.22 12.08
CA PHE A 50 7.41 -0.55 10.79
C PHE A 50 7.82 -1.47 9.62
N GLU A 51 8.88 -2.24 9.74
CA GLU A 51 9.24 -3.25 8.74
C GLU A 51 8.13 -4.29 8.56
N ASN A 52 7.56 -4.76 9.66
CA ASN A 52 6.46 -5.71 9.62
C ASN A 52 5.20 -5.11 8.99
N LEU A 53 4.87 -3.85 9.28
CA LEU A 53 3.78 -3.13 8.62
C LEU A 53 4.02 -2.99 7.12
N ALA A 54 5.20 -2.52 6.71
CA ALA A 54 5.57 -2.37 5.30
C ALA A 54 5.47 -3.69 4.53
N PHE A 55 5.94 -4.77 5.14
CA PHE A 55 5.83 -6.12 4.56
C PHE A 55 4.38 -6.58 4.42
N GLN A 56 3.55 -6.39 5.47
CA GLN A 56 2.14 -6.82 5.43
C GLN A 56 1.33 -6.03 4.40
N VAL A 57 1.45 -4.69 4.35
CA VAL A 57 0.71 -3.88 3.38
C VAL A 57 1.14 -4.18 1.94
N SER A 58 2.44 -4.44 1.71
CA SER A 58 2.94 -4.84 0.39
C SER A 58 2.39 -6.19 -0.06
N ARG A 59 2.33 -7.15 0.85
CA ARG A 59 1.70 -8.46 0.59
C ARG A 59 0.21 -8.34 0.29
N GLN A 60 -0.49 -7.51 1.05
CA GLN A 60 -1.93 -7.31 0.89
C GLN A 60 -2.23 -6.67 -0.46
N LEU A 61 -1.50 -5.62 -0.84
CA LEU A 61 -1.61 -4.99 -2.15
C LEU A 61 -1.33 -5.98 -3.30
N ALA A 62 -0.24 -6.76 -3.21
CA ALA A 62 0.08 -7.77 -4.20
C ALA A 62 -1.01 -8.85 -4.32
N ALA A 63 -1.65 -9.23 -3.20
CA ALA A 63 -2.77 -10.16 -3.20
C ALA A 63 -4.01 -9.59 -3.91
N SER A 64 -4.36 -8.33 -3.68
CA SER A 64 -5.48 -7.66 -4.35
C SER A 64 -5.24 -7.50 -5.85
N LEU A 65 -4.04 -7.11 -6.26
CA LEU A 65 -3.65 -7.08 -7.67
C LEU A 65 -3.74 -8.47 -8.33
N SER A 66 -3.27 -9.50 -7.64
CA SER A 66 -3.33 -10.89 -8.14
C SER A 66 -4.78 -11.41 -8.23
N MET A 67 -5.65 -10.96 -7.34
CA MET A 67 -7.08 -11.29 -7.38
C MET A 67 -7.76 -10.66 -8.58
N LEU A 68 -7.52 -9.36 -8.84
CA LEU A 68 -8.03 -8.67 -10.04
C LEU A 68 -7.50 -9.30 -11.33
N ARG A 69 -6.22 -9.72 -11.34
CA ARG A 69 -5.67 -10.45 -12.51
C ARG A 69 -6.40 -11.76 -12.77
N ARG A 70 -6.65 -12.57 -11.73
CA ARG A 70 -7.39 -13.84 -11.88
C ARG A 70 -8.82 -13.63 -12.32
N ALA A 71 -9.44 -12.53 -11.91
CA ALA A 71 -10.77 -12.14 -12.35
C ALA A 71 -10.81 -11.55 -13.78
N GLY A 72 -9.65 -11.45 -14.47
CA GLY A 72 -9.56 -10.85 -15.81
C GLY A 72 -9.73 -9.34 -15.84
N ARG A 73 -9.65 -8.69 -14.67
CA ARG A 73 -9.91 -7.27 -14.49
C ARG A 73 -8.65 -6.41 -14.36
N LEU A 74 -7.47 -7.02 -14.37
CA LEU A 74 -6.19 -6.33 -14.41
C LEU A 74 -5.53 -6.56 -15.75
N VAL A 75 -5.43 -5.49 -16.56
CA VAL A 75 -4.76 -5.49 -17.86
C VAL A 75 -3.31 -5.05 -17.67
N LEU A 76 -2.38 -5.79 -18.23
CA LEU A 76 -0.96 -5.67 -17.95
C LEU A 76 -0.18 -5.30 -19.21
N GLY A 77 0.63 -4.25 -19.10
CA GLY A 77 1.52 -3.78 -20.15
C GLY A 77 0.85 -2.83 -21.15
N ARG A 78 1.64 -1.84 -21.58
CA ARG A 78 1.20 -0.68 -22.35
C ARG A 78 0.36 -1.05 -23.60
N MET A 79 0.87 -1.94 -24.44
CA MET A 79 0.19 -2.30 -25.70
C MET A 79 -1.22 -2.87 -25.48
N THR A 80 -1.38 -3.70 -24.45
CA THR A 80 -2.67 -4.31 -24.13
C THR A 80 -3.61 -3.29 -23.49
N ILE A 81 -3.08 -2.40 -22.65
CA ILE A 81 -3.85 -1.33 -22.01
C ILE A 81 -4.42 -0.37 -23.05
N GLU A 82 -3.65 -0.02 -24.08
CA GLU A 82 -4.09 0.87 -25.17
C GLU A 82 -5.26 0.33 -26.00
N GLN A 83 -5.50 -0.96 -25.94
CA GLN A 83 -6.64 -1.63 -26.60
C GLN A 83 -7.92 -1.61 -25.74
N ASN A 84 -7.82 -1.21 -24.47
CA ASN A 84 -8.93 -1.15 -23.53
C ASN A 84 -9.17 0.30 -23.08
N PRO A 85 -9.89 1.10 -23.83
CA PRO A 85 -10.16 2.50 -23.48
C PRO A 85 -11.06 2.60 -22.23
N HIS A 86 -10.93 3.72 -21.53
CA HIS A 86 -11.72 4.06 -20.33
C HIS A 86 -11.63 3.03 -19.19
N PRO A 87 -10.42 2.68 -18.72
CA PRO A 87 -10.27 1.85 -17.55
C PRO A 87 -10.74 2.58 -16.28
N ALA A 88 -11.18 1.84 -15.27
CA ALA A 88 -11.48 2.42 -13.96
C ALA A 88 -10.24 3.08 -13.35
N GLY A 89 -9.07 2.44 -13.47
CA GLY A 89 -7.84 2.97 -12.93
C GLY A 89 -6.60 2.65 -13.74
N LEU A 90 -5.59 3.51 -13.60
CA LEU A 90 -4.25 3.31 -14.17
C LEU A 90 -3.22 3.26 -13.04
N LEU A 91 -2.45 2.18 -13.01
CA LEU A 91 -1.33 1.97 -12.11
C LEU A 91 -0.04 2.25 -12.84
N VAL A 92 0.75 3.17 -12.32
CA VAL A 92 2.00 3.66 -12.92
C VAL A 92 3.16 3.32 -11.98
N ALA A 93 4.16 2.63 -12.51
CA ALA A 93 5.35 2.28 -11.74
C ALA A 93 6.23 3.49 -11.44
N ASP A 94 7.10 3.33 -10.43
CA ASP A 94 8.05 4.34 -9.97
C ASP A 94 9.13 4.69 -11.01
N ASP A 95 9.45 3.75 -11.89
CA ASP A 95 10.41 3.91 -13.00
C ASP A 95 9.77 4.24 -14.36
N ALA A 96 8.45 4.50 -14.38
CA ALA A 96 7.73 4.76 -15.62
C ALA A 96 8.09 6.11 -16.25
N SER A 97 8.18 6.15 -17.58
CA SER A 97 8.45 7.37 -18.34
C SER A 97 7.30 8.38 -18.19
N GLN A 98 7.61 9.60 -17.74
CA GLN A 98 6.60 10.68 -17.60
C GLN A 98 5.90 11.01 -18.92
N ARG A 99 6.66 11.04 -20.03
CA ARG A 99 6.12 11.33 -21.36
C ARG A 99 5.13 10.25 -21.82
N GLU A 100 5.47 8.99 -21.60
CA GLU A 100 4.61 7.88 -21.96
C GLU A 100 3.38 7.82 -21.07
N THR A 101 3.53 8.09 -19.77
CA THR A 101 2.44 8.17 -18.81
C THR A 101 1.43 9.26 -19.23
N ALA A 102 1.90 10.47 -19.56
CA ALA A 102 1.03 11.55 -20.02
C ALA A 102 0.25 11.17 -21.29
N SER A 103 0.93 10.51 -22.24
CA SER A 103 0.28 10.01 -23.46
C SER A 103 -0.80 8.97 -23.16
N LEU A 104 -0.52 8.02 -22.24
CA LEU A 104 -1.51 7.01 -21.83
C LEU A 104 -2.73 7.63 -21.16
N ILE A 105 -2.51 8.57 -20.21
CA ILE A 105 -3.59 9.25 -19.49
C ILE A 105 -4.49 9.99 -20.46
N SER A 106 -3.92 10.77 -21.38
CA SER A 106 -4.66 11.54 -22.37
C SER A 106 -5.53 10.63 -23.27
N ARG A 107 -5.03 9.45 -23.61
CA ARG A 107 -5.71 8.50 -24.49
C ARG A 107 -6.78 7.68 -23.77
N LEU A 108 -6.47 7.22 -22.54
CA LEU A 108 -7.30 6.26 -21.83
C LEU A 108 -8.36 6.93 -20.95
N GLN A 109 -8.09 8.13 -20.46
CA GLN A 109 -8.96 8.88 -19.54
C GLN A 109 -9.46 8.01 -18.36
N PRO A 110 -8.52 7.46 -17.54
CA PRO A 110 -8.90 6.64 -16.39
C PRO A 110 -9.60 7.50 -15.34
N ASP A 111 -10.51 6.91 -14.54
CA ASP A 111 -11.20 7.63 -13.47
C ASP A 111 -10.24 8.01 -12.34
N TRP A 112 -9.24 7.17 -12.07
CA TRP A 112 -8.20 7.44 -11.09
C TRP A 112 -6.84 6.90 -11.57
N ILE A 113 -5.77 7.48 -11.02
CA ILE A 113 -4.39 7.12 -11.35
C ILE A 113 -3.61 6.94 -10.05
N GLU A 114 -2.87 5.84 -9.96
CA GLU A 114 -1.91 5.59 -8.90
C GLU A 114 -0.49 5.63 -9.45
N TYR A 115 0.37 6.44 -8.81
CA TYR A 115 1.77 6.59 -9.18
C TYR A 115 2.71 5.99 -8.13
N GLY A 116 3.90 5.62 -8.57
CA GLY A 116 5.01 5.27 -7.68
C GLY A 116 4.94 3.86 -7.10
N LEU A 117 4.14 2.98 -7.69
CA LEU A 117 4.18 1.57 -7.31
C LEU A 117 5.51 0.94 -7.77
N PRO A 118 6.17 0.09 -6.96
CA PRO A 118 7.39 -0.57 -7.39
C PRO A 118 7.16 -1.38 -8.66
N ALA A 119 7.97 -1.12 -9.72
CA ALA A 119 7.87 -1.81 -11.01
C ALA A 119 7.97 -3.33 -10.85
N GLN A 120 8.79 -3.80 -9.89
CA GLN A 120 8.94 -5.21 -9.58
C GLN A 120 7.67 -5.80 -8.93
N MET A 121 6.90 -5.02 -8.16
CA MET A 121 5.63 -5.48 -7.60
C MET A 121 4.62 -5.75 -8.72
N LEU A 122 4.45 -4.80 -9.65
CA LEU A 122 3.61 -4.98 -10.83
C LEU A 122 4.12 -6.13 -11.72
N GLY A 123 5.44 -6.24 -11.87
CA GLY A 123 6.08 -7.30 -12.62
C GLY A 123 5.78 -8.70 -12.04
N ARG A 124 5.89 -8.89 -10.73
CA ARG A 124 5.57 -10.16 -10.06
C ARG A 124 4.13 -10.59 -10.32
N VAL A 125 3.18 -9.65 -10.25
CA VAL A 125 1.78 -9.93 -10.59
C VAL A 125 1.64 -10.36 -12.05
N ALA A 126 2.46 -9.80 -12.95
CA ALA A 126 2.49 -10.12 -14.38
C ALA A 126 3.30 -11.39 -14.72
N SER A 127 3.96 -12.04 -13.75
CA SER A 127 4.97 -13.09 -13.96
C SER A 127 6.15 -12.60 -14.81
N ARG A 128 6.58 -11.35 -14.60
CA ARG A 128 7.71 -10.66 -15.23
C ARG A 128 8.64 -10.07 -14.18
N VAL A 129 9.83 -9.67 -14.57
CA VAL A 129 10.79 -9.03 -13.66
C VAL A 129 10.27 -7.66 -13.20
N SER A 130 9.78 -6.85 -14.12
CA SER A 130 9.20 -5.54 -13.87
C SER A 130 8.09 -5.22 -14.86
N LEU A 131 7.26 -4.24 -14.54
CA LEU A 131 6.19 -3.74 -15.40
C LEU A 131 5.92 -2.28 -15.08
N ALA A 132 5.92 -1.42 -16.09
CA ALA A 132 5.71 0.02 -15.92
C ALA A 132 4.24 0.42 -15.76
N TYR A 133 3.32 -0.34 -16.37
CA TYR A 133 1.89 0.03 -16.43
C TYR A 133 0.98 -1.17 -16.24
N ALA A 134 -0.06 -0.97 -15.43
CA ALA A 134 -1.23 -1.85 -15.36
C ALA A 134 -2.51 -1.01 -15.33
N SER A 135 -3.62 -1.53 -15.82
CA SER A 135 -4.92 -0.86 -15.70
C SER A 135 -5.97 -1.78 -15.12
N VAL A 136 -6.92 -1.18 -14.41
CA VAL A 136 -8.05 -1.87 -13.79
C VAL A 136 -9.29 -1.63 -14.64
N ILE A 137 -9.95 -2.71 -15.04
CA ILE A 137 -11.20 -2.66 -15.81
C ILE A 137 -12.38 -2.70 -14.83
N ARG A 138 -13.41 -1.89 -15.08
CA ARG A 138 -14.67 -1.95 -14.35
C ARG A 138 -15.36 -3.29 -14.57
N ASP A 139 -16.05 -3.74 -13.55
CA ASP A 139 -17.06 -4.79 -13.72
C ASP A 139 -18.39 -4.14 -14.11
N ALA A 140 -18.72 -4.22 -15.39
CA ALA A 140 -19.98 -3.66 -15.89
C ALA A 140 -21.22 -4.37 -15.33
N ALA A 141 -21.06 -5.57 -14.79
CA ALA A 141 -22.15 -6.37 -14.22
C ALA A 141 -22.37 -6.12 -12.72
N ALA A 142 -21.39 -5.49 -12.03
CA ALA A 142 -21.46 -5.24 -10.60
C ALA A 142 -21.79 -3.77 -10.32
N PRO A 143 -22.91 -3.44 -9.65
CA PRO A 143 -23.24 -2.07 -9.27
C PRO A 143 -22.25 -1.49 -8.24
N GLU A 144 -21.65 -2.37 -7.42
CA GLU A 144 -20.58 -2.03 -6.47
C GLU A 144 -19.35 -2.85 -6.82
N ASP A 145 -18.25 -2.17 -7.10
CA ASP A 145 -16.99 -2.80 -7.47
C ASP A 145 -16.09 -3.05 -6.25
N VAL A 146 -16.54 -3.98 -5.40
CA VAL A 146 -15.84 -4.35 -4.14
C VAL A 146 -14.37 -4.69 -4.35
N MET A 147 -14.00 -5.27 -5.50
CA MET A 147 -12.59 -5.61 -5.77
C MET A 147 -11.75 -4.37 -6.05
N THR A 148 -12.27 -3.42 -6.80
CA THR A 148 -11.60 -2.13 -7.07
C THR A 148 -11.54 -1.29 -5.80
N ASP A 149 -12.63 -1.22 -5.02
CA ASP A 149 -12.67 -0.47 -3.76
C ASP A 149 -11.65 -1.02 -2.77
N ARG A 150 -11.55 -2.35 -2.67
CA ARG A 150 -10.52 -2.99 -1.87
C ARG A 150 -9.11 -2.66 -2.35
N LEU A 151 -8.85 -2.69 -3.66
CA LEU A 151 -7.55 -2.31 -4.20
C LEU A 151 -7.19 -0.86 -3.83
N VAL A 152 -8.13 0.07 -3.97
CA VAL A 152 -7.94 1.49 -3.62
C VAL A 152 -7.60 1.64 -2.13
N ALA A 153 -8.31 0.91 -1.25
CA ALA A 153 -8.01 0.89 0.17
C ALA A 153 -6.61 0.32 0.46
N ASP A 154 -6.23 -0.78 -0.18
CA ASP A 154 -4.91 -1.41 -0.02
C ASP A 154 -3.78 -0.51 -0.55
N ILE A 155 -4.01 0.25 -1.61
CA ILE A 155 -3.10 1.29 -2.11
C ILE A 155 -2.91 2.40 -1.06
N ALA A 156 -3.99 2.86 -0.43
CA ALA A 156 -3.92 3.87 0.61
C ALA A 156 -3.09 3.40 1.82
N TYR A 157 -3.26 2.15 2.26
CA TYR A 157 -2.42 1.55 3.30
C TYR A 157 -0.97 1.40 2.85
N TRP A 158 -0.74 1.00 1.62
CA TRP A 158 0.62 0.86 1.09
C TRP A 158 1.32 2.22 1.01
N ARG A 159 0.65 3.28 0.59
CA ARG A 159 1.18 4.66 0.62
C ARG A 159 1.59 5.09 2.03
N ALA A 160 0.75 4.78 3.02
CA ALA A 160 1.00 5.17 4.40
C ALA A 160 2.18 4.42 5.03
N PHE A 161 2.36 3.12 4.74
CA PHE A 161 3.28 2.26 5.46
C PHE A 161 4.27 1.49 4.59
N GLY A 162 4.01 1.31 3.31
CA GLY A 162 4.83 0.46 2.42
C GLY A 162 6.20 1.03 2.09
N THR A 163 6.36 2.36 2.21
CA THR A 163 7.61 3.09 2.02
C THR A 163 8.23 3.55 3.34
N ALA A 164 7.68 3.14 4.47
CA ALA A 164 8.20 3.48 5.79
C ALA A 164 9.56 2.78 6.01
N GLN A 165 10.63 3.47 5.64
CA GLN A 165 11.99 3.06 5.98
C GLN A 165 12.34 3.55 7.38
N PRO A 166 13.01 2.72 8.21
CA PRO A 166 13.44 3.09 9.55
C PRO A 166 14.41 4.28 9.58
N ASP A 167 15.17 4.50 8.51
CA ASP A 167 16.23 5.52 8.42
C ASP A 167 15.74 6.98 8.39
N LYS A 168 14.43 7.22 8.35
CA LYS A 168 13.84 8.57 8.43
C LYS A 168 13.39 8.95 9.83
N ILE A 169 13.76 8.19 10.85
CA ILE A 169 13.62 8.56 12.26
C ILE A 169 14.87 9.35 12.65
N GLY A 170 15.02 10.56 12.12
CA GLY A 170 16.03 11.48 12.62
C GLY A 170 15.80 11.74 14.12
N PRO A 171 16.86 11.88 14.92
CA PRO A 171 16.71 12.33 16.29
C PRO A 171 16.04 13.70 16.28
N GLU A 172 14.96 13.85 17.06
CA GLU A 172 14.38 15.17 17.32
C GLU A 172 15.50 16.07 17.84
N GLU A 173 15.77 17.19 17.15
CA GLU A 173 16.64 18.23 17.62
C GLU A 173 16.19 18.63 19.03
N GLY A 174 17.05 18.36 19.98
CA GLY A 174 16.79 18.64 21.39
C GLY A 174 16.40 20.09 21.56
N CYS A 175 15.25 20.29 22.15
CA CYS A 175 14.82 21.57 22.69
C CYS A 175 15.88 22.00 23.72
N HIS A 176 16.78 22.88 23.33
CA HIS A 176 17.61 23.62 24.26
C HIS A 176 16.67 24.55 25.05
N ALA A 177 16.39 24.18 26.27
CA ALA A 177 15.86 25.10 27.25
C ALA A 177 17.06 25.86 27.86
N ASP A 178 17.15 27.16 27.61
CA ASP A 178 17.84 28.13 28.44
C ASP A 178 16.98 28.46 29.68
#